data_65c9aae72140842c01102e55418b5eff
#
_entry.id   65c9aae72140842c01102e55418b5eff
#
_cell.length_a   1.000
_cell.length_b   1.000
_cell.length_c   1.000
_cell.angle_alpha   90.00
_cell.angle_beta   90.00
_cell.angle_gamma   90.00
#
_symmetry.space_group_name_H-M   'P 1'
#
loop_
_entity.id
_entity.type
_entity.pdbx_description
1 polymer ?
#
loop_
_entity_poly.entity_id
_entity_poly.type
_entity_poly.pdbx_seq_one_letter_code
_entity_poly.pdbx_strand_id
1 'polypeptide(L)'
;FYLPLIIQNQRIQKNDNMKKQEEWNELTKEEQRVILHKGTERAFTGEYNDLKENGVFICRQCESELYRSTDKFSSGCGWPSFDDAIEGNVTEVPDADGRRVEIICNNCQGHLGHVFRGERFTAKNTRHCVNSVSLKFVKL
;
A
#
# COMPACT_ATOMS: atom_id res chain seq x y z
N PHE A 1 -18.66 7.86 29.92
CA PHE A 1 -19.68 7.02 29.35
C PHE A 1 -20.01 7.43 27.91
N TYR A 2 -20.25 8.73 27.69
CA TYR A 2 -20.42 9.26 26.34
C TYR A 2 -19.14 9.20 25.51
N LEU A 3 -18.00 9.38 26.17
CA LEU A 3 -16.72 9.45 25.50
C LEU A 3 -16.41 8.19 24.68
N PRO A 4 -16.63 6.96 25.18
CA PRO A 4 -16.43 5.76 24.35
C PRO A 4 -17.33 5.70 23.11
N LEU A 5 -18.57 6.15 23.22
CA LEU A 5 -19.49 6.19 22.09
C LEU A 5 -19.05 7.20 21.04
N ILE A 6 -18.61 8.37 21.47
CA ILE A 6 -18.09 9.40 20.57
C ILE A 6 -16.84 8.90 19.85
N ILE A 7 -15.93 8.25 20.58
CA ILE A 7 -14.72 7.68 20.00
C ILE A 7 -15.07 6.60 18.99
N GLN A 8 -16.05 5.73 19.31
CA GLN A 8 -16.51 4.71 18.39
C GLN A 8 -17.11 5.30 17.12
N ASN A 9 -17.91 6.35 17.26
CA ASN A 9 -18.50 7.03 16.10
C ASN A 9 -17.43 7.68 15.23
N GLN A 10 -16.41 8.27 15.82
CA GLN A 10 -15.29 8.84 15.09
C GLN A 10 -14.50 7.76 14.35
N ARG A 11 -14.30 6.60 14.96
CA ARG A 11 -13.67 5.45 14.31
C ARG A 11 -14.50 4.93 13.15
N ILE A 12 -15.81 4.83 13.32
CA ILE A 12 -16.72 4.40 12.26
C ILE A 12 -16.63 5.38 11.10
N GLN A 13 -16.68 6.70 11.37
CA GLN A 13 -16.55 7.72 10.33
C GLN A 13 -15.19 7.64 9.63
N LYS A 14 -14.12 7.42 10.38
CA LYS A 14 -12.77 7.30 9.85
C LYS A 14 -12.62 6.06 8.97
N ASN A 15 -13.39 5.01 9.27
CA ASN A 15 -13.37 3.74 8.55
C ASN A 15 -14.49 3.61 7.52
N ASP A 16 -15.32 4.64 7.34
CA ASP A 16 -16.46 4.60 6.42
C ASP A 16 -16.04 4.33 4.98
N ASN A 17 -14.80 4.74 4.61
CA ASN A 17 -14.25 4.52 3.28
C ASN A 17 -13.48 3.21 3.16
N MET A 18 -13.37 2.44 4.25
CA MET A 18 -12.68 1.16 4.25
C MET A 18 -13.67 0.02 4.13
N LYS A 19 -13.44 -0.85 3.16
CA LYS A 19 -14.32 -2.00 2.95
C LYS A 19 -14.15 -3.04 4.04
N LYS A 20 -15.25 -3.64 4.45
CA LYS A 20 -15.27 -4.78 5.35
C LYS A 20 -14.87 -6.04 4.59
N GLN A 21 -14.42 -7.06 5.31
CA GLN A 21 -13.92 -8.29 4.72
C GLN A 21 -14.89 -8.93 3.71
N GLU A 22 -16.19 -8.92 3.99
CA GLU A 22 -17.19 -9.48 3.08
C GLU A 22 -17.35 -8.67 1.79
N GLU A 23 -16.80 -7.46 1.75
CA GLU A 23 -16.83 -6.57 0.59
C GLU A 23 -15.53 -6.56 -0.20
N TRP A 24 -14.50 -7.29 0.26
CA TRP A 24 -13.22 -7.29 -0.40
C TRP A 24 -13.30 -7.93 -1.79
N ASN A 25 -12.48 -7.43 -2.71
CA ASN A 25 -12.44 -7.96 -4.07
C ASN A 25 -11.92 -9.39 -4.08
N GLU A 26 -12.47 -10.20 -4.99
CA GLU A 26 -11.88 -11.50 -5.28
C GLU A 26 -10.53 -11.30 -5.96
N LEU A 27 -9.56 -12.12 -5.60
CA LEU A 27 -8.21 -12.02 -6.11
C LEU A 27 -7.94 -13.17 -7.08
N THR A 28 -7.24 -12.87 -8.17
CA THR A 28 -6.70 -13.91 -9.06
C THR A 28 -5.64 -14.71 -8.30
N LYS A 29 -5.21 -15.83 -8.88
CA LYS A 29 -4.14 -16.65 -8.27
C LYS A 29 -2.85 -15.87 -8.12
N GLU A 30 -2.47 -15.04 -9.10
CA GLU A 30 -1.27 -14.22 -9.04
C GLU A 30 -1.40 -13.14 -7.96
N GLU A 31 -2.57 -12.50 -7.87
CA GLU A 31 -2.84 -11.54 -6.81
C GLU A 31 -2.78 -12.18 -5.43
N GLN A 32 -3.34 -13.39 -5.29
CA GLN A 32 -3.26 -14.13 -4.04
C GLN A 32 -1.81 -14.46 -3.66
N ARG A 33 -1.02 -14.87 -4.62
CA ARG A 33 0.39 -15.20 -4.39
C ARG A 33 1.15 -14.02 -3.78
N VAL A 34 0.91 -12.82 -4.31
CA VAL A 34 1.59 -11.61 -3.85
C VAL A 34 0.93 -11.06 -2.58
N ILE A 35 -0.38 -10.86 -2.59
CA ILE A 35 -1.09 -10.13 -1.52
C ILE A 35 -1.27 -11.00 -0.27
N LEU A 36 -1.64 -12.27 -0.44
CA LEU A 36 -1.93 -13.16 0.68
C LEU A 36 -0.72 -13.98 1.12
N HIS A 37 0.16 -14.34 0.20
CA HIS A 37 1.28 -15.24 0.46
C HIS A 37 2.65 -14.55 0.39
N LYS A 38 2.67 -13.21 0.40
CA LYS A 38 3.89 -12.38 0.46
C LYS A 38 4.84 -12.62 -0.70
N GLY A 39 4.32 -12.97 -1.87
CA GLY A 39 5.13 -13.09 -3.07
C GLY A 39 5.57 -11.72 -3.59
N THR A 40 6.46 -11.74 -4.57
CA THR A 40 6.96 -10.53 -5.23
C THR A 40 6.70 -10.67 -6.72
N GLU A 41 6.11 -9.64 -7.34
CA GLU A 41 6.00 -9.62 -8.80
C GLU A 41 7.38 -9.48 -9.42
N ARG A 42 7.53 -9.93 -10.65
CA ARG A 42 8.81 -9.80 -11.37
C ARG A 42 9.11 -8.32 -11.63
N ALA A 43 10.36 -7.91 -11.41
CA ALA A 43 10.80 -6.53 -11.64
C ALA A 43 10.49 -6.09 -13.08
N PHE A 44 10.08 -4.84 -13.25
CA PHE A 44 9.77 -4.18 -14.52
C PHE A 44 8.54 -4.73 -15.24
N THR A 45 7.75 -5.60 -14.63
CA THR A 45 6.55 -6.19 -15.27
C THR A 45 5.26 -5.56 -14.78
N GLY A 46 5.27 -4.82 -13.67
CA GLY A 46 4.05 -4.27 -13.08
C GLY A 46 3.46 -3.14 -13.92
N GLU A 47 2.12 -3.13 -14.01
CA GLU A 47 1.42 -2.14 -14.85
C GLU A 47 1.61 -0.71 -14.39
N TYR A 48 1.94 -0.48 -13.11
CA TYR A 48 2.09 0.87 -12.56
C TYR A 48 3.53 1.31 -12.38
N ASN A 49 4.50 0.50 -12.81
CA ASN A 49 5.91 0.81 -12.62
C ASN A 49 6.26 2.20 -13.20
N ASP A 50 5.81 2.47 -14.41
CA ASP A 50 6.12 3.71 -15.13
C ASP A 50 4.96 4.70 -15.20
N LEU A 51 3.87 4.45 -14.48
CA LEU A 51 2.68 5.29 -14.53
C LEU A 51 2.96 6.65 -13.89
N LYS A 52 2.60 7.74 -14.59
CA LYS A 52 2.82 9.12 -14.14
C LYS A 52 1.53 9.96 -14.12
N GLU A 53 0.37 9.33 -14.21
CA GLU A 53 -0.90 10.04 -14.16
C GLU A 53 -1.26 10.47 -12.74
N ASN A 54 -2.07 11.53 -12.63
CA ASN A 54 -2.55 12.02 -11.35
C ASN A 54 -3.68 11.13 -10.83
N GLY A 55 -3.55 10.67 -9.62
CA GLY A 55 -4.54 9.83 -9.00
C GLY A 55 -4.10 9.27 -7.67
N VAL A 56 -4.83 8.25 -7.25
CA VAL A 56 -4.59 7.57 -5.98
C VAL A 56 -4.44 6.08 -6.23
N PHE A 57 -3.48 5.47 -5.57
CA PHE A 57 -3.28 4.02 -5.61
C PHE A 57 -3.96 3.41 -4.39
N ILE A 58 -4.92 2.54 -4.65
CA ILE A 58 -5.70 1.88 -3.60
C ILE A 58 -5.30 0.41 -3.49
N CYS A 59 -5.62 -0.21 -2.36
CA CYS A 59 -5.37 -1.63 -2.14
C CYS A 59 -6.22 -2.47 -3.11
N ARG A 60 -5.58 -3.39 -3.82
CA ARG A 60 -6.27 -4.26 -4.77
C ARG A 60 -7.34 -5.11 -4.09
N GLN A 61 -7.12 -5.50 -2.85
CA GLN A 61 -8.05 -6.35 -2.12
C GLN A 61 -9.20 -5.58 -1.47
N CYS A 62 -8.90 -4.54 -0.68
CA CYS A 62 -9.91 -3.87 0.14
C CYS A 62 -10.24 -2.45 -0.31
N GLU A 63 -9.53 -1.92 -1.30
CA GLU A 63 -9.71 -0.58 -1.88
C GLU A 63 -9.41 0.58 -0.93
N SER A 64 -8.73 0.32 0.18
CA SER A 64 -8.21 1.38 1.04
C SER A 64 -7.21 2.24 0.27
N GLU A 65 -7.28 3.57 0.42
CA GLU A 65 -6.35 4.48 -0.24
C GLU A 65 -4.97 4.37 0.42
N LEU A 66 -3.95 4.08 -0.37
CA LEU A 66 -2.61 3.79 0.14
C LEU A 66 -1.57 4.85 -0.24
N TYR A 67 -1.56 5.27 -1.49
CA TYR A 67 -0.52 6.18 -2.00
C TYR A 67 -1.10 7.21 -2.96
N ARG A 68 -0.54 8.42 -2.92
CA ARG A 68 -0.87 9.47 -3.87
C ARG A 68 0.16 9.48 -5.00
N SER A 69 -0.30 9.79 -6.21
CA SER A 69 0.61 9.90 -7.36
C SER A 69 1.67 10.97 -7.16
N THR A 70 1.38 12.01 -6.37
CA THR A 70 2.34 13.08 -6.07
C THR A 70 3.55 12.58 -5.28
N ASP A 71 3.44 11.44 -4.60
CA ASP A 71 4.53 10.85 -3.82
C ASP A 71 5.27 9.76 -4.59
N LYS A 72 4.86 9.48 -5.83
CA LYS A 72 5.50 8.47 -6.68
C LYS A 72 6.73 9.05 -7.36
N PHE A 73 7.80 8.27 -7.41
CA PHE A 73 9.02 8.67 -8.12
C PHE A 73 9.67 7.48 -8.80
N SER A 74 10.56 7.77 -9.76
CA SER A 74 11.28 6.74 -10.52
C SER A 74 12.60 6.41 -9.83
N SER A 75 12.70 5.23 -9.25
CA SER A 75 13.90 4.78 -8.55
C SER A 75 14.80 3.88 -9.42
N GLY A 76 14.25 3.35 -10.52
CA GLY A 76 14.96 2.39 -11.35
C GLY A 76 15.00 0.97 -10.80
N CYS A 77 14.31 0.70 -9.68
CA CYS A 77 14.37 -0.62 -9.05
C CYS A 77 13.51 -1.68 -9.73
N GLY A 78 12.55 -1.26 -10.57
CA GLY A 78 11.67 -2.18 -11.28
C GLY A 78 10.29 -2.36 -10.66
N TRP A 79 10.00 -1.66 -9.59
CA TRP A 79 8.70 -1.63 -8.93
C TRP A 79 8.27 -0.20 -8.66
N PRO A 80 6.96 0.08 -8.61
CA PRO A 80 6.48 1.40 -8.20
C PRO A 80 7.12 1.84 -6.89
N SER A 81 7.58 3.08 -6.84
CA SER A 81 8.27 3.64 -5.68
C SER A 81 7.58 4.91 -5.22
N PHE A 82 7.38 5.01 -3.91
CA PHE A 82 6.73 6.17 -3.28
C PHE A 82 7.58 6.62 -2.09
N ASP A 83 7.69 7.92 -1.89
CA ASP A 83 8.45 8.43 -0.73
C ASP A 83 7.57 8.74 0.47
N ASP A 84 6.27 8.54 0.35
CA ASP A 84 5.33 8.70 1.45
C ASP A 84 4.10 7.84 1.20
N ALA A 85 3.35 7.56 2.25
CA ALA A 85 2.08 6.82 2.19
C ALA A 85 0.98 7.69 2.79
N ILE A 86 -0.27 7.35 2.51
CA ILE A 86 -1.40 8.00 3.17
C ILE A 86 -1.38 7.57 4.64
N GLU A 87 -1.30 8.57 5.52
CA GLU A 87 -1.10 8.35 6.95
C GLU A 87 -2.16 7.43 7.54
N GLY A 88 -1.71 6.43 8.29
CA GLY A 88 -2.58 5.47 8.97
C GLY A 88 -3.05 4.31 8.10
N ASN A 89 -2.79 4.32 6.80
CA ASN A 89 -3.32 3.31 5.89
C ASN A 89 -2.31 2.24 5.49
N VAL A 90 -1.03 2.46 5.78
CA VAL A 90 0.04 1.50 5.52
C VAL A 90 0.77 1.20 6.82
N THR A 91 0.96 -0.07 7.12
CA THR A 91 1.63 -0.52 8.34
C THR A 91 2.98 -1.13 8.00
N GLU A 92 4.00 -0.78 8.79
CA GLU A 92 5.33 -1.34 8.69
C GLU A 92 5.48 -2.50 9.66
N VAL A 93 6.02 -3.61 9.18
CA VAL A 93 6.22 -4.83 9.97
C VAL A 93 7.65 -5.33 9.73
N PRO A 94 8.46 -5.49 10.79
CA PRO A 94 9.79 -6.08 10.60
C PRO A 94 9.69 -7.46 9.96
N ASP A 95 10.51 -7.71 8.94
CA ASP A 95 10.57 -9.01 8.30
C ASP A 95 11.20 -10.03 9.23
N ALA A 96 10.88 -11.31 9.00
CA ALA A 96 11.41 -12.41 9.80
C ALA A 96 12.96 -12.49 9.73
N ASP A 97 13.56 -11.99 8.63
CA ASP A 97 15.01 -11.98 8.47
C ASP A 97 15.70 -10.87 9.28
N GLY A 98 14.93 -9.96 9.88
CA GLY A 98 15.46 -8.85 10.68
C GLY A 98 16.18 -7.77 9.88
N ARG A 99 16.20 -7.84 8.55
CA ARG A 99 16.92 -6.89 7.69
C ARG A 99 16.00 -5.92 6.99
N ARG A 100 14.86 -6.41 6.51
CA ARG A 100 13.92 -5.60 5.75
C ARG A 100 12.69 -5.29 6.59
N VAL A 101 11.98 -4.26 6.18
CA VAL A 101 10.72 -3.90 6.79
C VAL A 101 9.64 -4.09 5.73
N GLU A 102 8.74 -5.01 6.00
CA GLU A 102 7.58 -5.26 5.16
C GLU A 102 6.57 -4.14 5.33
N ILE A 103 5.85 -3.79 4.26
CA ILE A 103 4.70 -2.90 4.32
C ILE A 103 3.45 -3.67 3.91
N ILE A 104 2.39 -3.46 4.69
CA ILE A 104 1.10 -4.11 4.48
C ILE A 104 -0.02 -3.07 4.51
N CYS A 105 -1.14 -3.40 3.89
CA CYS A 105 -2.35 -2.59 4.01
C CYS A 105 -2.86 -2.65 5.45
N ASN A 106 -3.05 -1.49 6.06
CA ASN A 106 -3.51 -1.45 7.45
C ASN A 106 -4.91 -2.02 7.63
N ASN A 107 -5.76 -1.95 6.60
CA ASN A 107 -7.13 -2.44 6.68
C ASN A 107 -7.24 -3.96 6.52
N CYS A 108 -6.64 -4.52 5.46
CA CYS A 108 -6.81 -5.96 5.17
C CYS A 108 -5.55 -6.79 5.46
N GLN A 109 -4.44 -6.16 5.85
CA GLN A 109 -3.14 -6.78 6.10
C GLN A 109 -2.53 -7.43 4.85
N GLY A 110 -3.04 -7.11 3.66
CA GLY A 110 -2.47 -7.60 2.41
C GLY A 110 -1.04 -7.09 2.23
N HIS A 111 -0.16 -7.96 1.73
CA HIS A 111 1.24 -7.61 1.47
C HIS A 111 1.36 -6.60 0.34
N LEU A 112 2.09 -5.52 0.57
CA LEU A 112 2.34 -4.49 -0.43
C LEU A 112 3.76 -4.59 -1.00
N GLY A 113 4.73 -4.73 -0.15
CA GLY A 113 6.13 -4.75 -0.52
C GLY A 113 7.01 -4.48 0.69
N HIS A 114 8.02 -3.63 0.52
CA HIS A 114 8.98 -3.28 1.57
C HIS A 114 9.29 -1.79 1.54
N VAL A 115 9.70 -1.25 2.67
CA VAL A 115 10.15 0.14 2.77
C VAL A 115 11.65 0.18 3.08
N PHE A 116 12.34 1.10 2.39
CA PHE A 116 13.78 1.33 2.54
C PHE A 116 14.04 2.78 2.88
N ARG A 117 15.02 3.02 3.75
CA ARG A 117 15.39 4.39 4.17
C ARG A 117 16.90 4.56 4.02
N GLY A 118 17.32 5.79 3.77
CA GLY A 118 18.74 6.11 3.68
C GLY A 118 19.30 6.07 2.26
N GLU A 119 18.49 5.84 1.25
CA GLU A 119 18.96 5.74 -0.15
C GLU A 119 19.10 7.11 -0.83
N ARG A 120 18.51 8.16 -0.26
CA ARG A 120 18.63 9.55 -0.71
C ARG A 120 18.06 9.83 -2.11
N PHE A 121 17.00 9.14 -2.50
CA PHE A 121 16.31 9.46 -3.77
C PHE A 121 15.54 10.77 -3.70
N THR A 122 14.90 11.04 -2.57
CA THR A 122 14.11 12.26 -2.36
C THR A 122 14.45 12.86 -1.00
N ALA A 123 13.94 14.07 -0.75
CA ALA A 123 14.15 14.76 0.52
C ALA A 123 13.62 13.97 1.71
N LYS A 124 12.60 13.13 1.51
CA LYS A 124 12.04 12.30 2.59
C LYS A 124 12.88 11.07 2.91
N ASN A 125 13.86 10.77 2.06
CA ASN A 125 14.83 9.69 2.29
C ASN A 125 14.16 8.35 2.59
N THR A 126 13.00 8.11 1.99
CA THR A 126 12.15 6.94 2.21
C THR A 126 11.68 6.42 0.85
N ARG A 127 11.73 5.11 0.66
CA ARG A 127 11.22 4.48 -0.54
C ARG A 127 10.35 3.28 -0.17
N HIS A 128 9.05 3.44 -0.37
CA HIS A 128 8.10 2.33 -0.35
C HIS A 128 8.19 1.65 -1.72
N CYS A 129 8.65 0.41 -1.73
CA CYS A 129 8.75 -0.41 -2.93
C CYS A 129 7.55 -1.33 -2.96
N VAL A 130 6.62 -1.09 -3.88
CA VAL A 130 5.28 -1.69 -3.84
C VAL A 130 5.03 -2.51 -5.10
N ASN A 131 4.47 -3.71 -4.93
CA ASN A 131 4.05 -4.52 -6.07
C ASN A 131 2.84 -3.88 -6.75
N SER A 132 2.91 -3.68 -8.07
CA SER A 132 1.73 -3.20 -8.83
C SER A 132 0.52 -4.11 -8.62
N VAL A 133 0.75 -5.41 -8.49
CA VAL A 133 -0.30 -6.42 -8.26
C VAL A 133 -1.09 -6.12 -6.98
N SER A 134 -0.45 -5.48 -6.00
CA SER A 134 -1.11 -5.12 -4.73
C SER A 134 -1.93 -3.84 -4.82
N LEU A 135 -1.84 -3.13 -5.92
CA LEU A 135 -2.44 -1.81 -6.10
C LEU A 135 -3.47 -1.80 -7.21
N LYS A 136 -4.37 -0.82 -7.12
CA LYS A 136 -5.26 -0.44 -8.20
C LYS A 136 -5.21 1.08 -8.32
N PHE A 137 -5.04 1.59 -9.53
CA PHE A 137 -4.96 3.04 -9.75
C PHE A 137 -6.33 3.62 -10.02
N VAL A 138 -6.64 4.72 -9.33
CA VAL A 138 -7.88 5.49 -9.53
C VAL A 138 -7.47 6.88 -10.00
N LYS A 139 -7.83 7.19 -11.23
CA LYS A 139 -7.50 8.47 -11.85
C LYS A 139 -8.36 9.58 -11.24
N LEU A 140 -7.73 10.73 -11.00
CA LEU A 140 -8.44 11.94 -10.55
C LEU A 140 -9.07 12.70 -11.70
#